data_b1e3beb5f0fab574733fd8d157e4cc8e
#
_entry.id   b1e3beb5f0fab574733fd8d157e4cc8e
#
_cell.length_a   1.000
_cell.length_b   1.000
_cell.length_c   1.000
_cell.angle_alpha   90.00
_cell.angle_beta   90.00
_cell.angle_gamma   90.00
#
_symmetry.space_group_name_H-M   'P 1'
#
loop_
_entity.id
_entity.type
_entity.pdbx_description
1 polymer ?
#
loop_
_entity_poly.entity_id
_entity_poly.type
_entity_poly.pdbx_seq_one_letter_code
_entity_poly.pdbx_strand_id
1 'polypeptide(L)'
;GLGHGEEIYDAIFLVDEQGQTIYASEVHDPFNLLNLQYDDYFSSEIRSLLDSLPEDRVAFKYATGIMRAGDGVAVVSAAVIAHNQTSPYPDSRKPKKLIIARMLGPALLADISRKLGLDDLRLGRGQAAADGIALLSPDGEVISTMTWNRLRTGALLKAKFADIIWFVLSLFHIVVGYLVFVSWRSFRETHEGRTKALRSEEHTSELQSP
;
A
#
# COMPACT_ATOMS: atom_id res chain seq x y z
N GLY A 1 6.16 23.92 -22.03
CA GLY A 1 6.68 23.74 -20.70
C GLY A 1 7.61 22.55 -20.72
N LEU A 2 8.91 22.80 -20.55
CA LEU A 2 9.90 21.74 -20.31
C LEU A 2 9.51 21.13 -18.98
N GLY A 3 9.11 19.86 -18.98
CA GLY A 3 8.84 19.11 -17.77
C GLY A 3 10.09 19.17 -16.89
N HIS A 4 9.93 19.61 -15.65
CA HIS A 4 10.93 19.42 -14.63
C HIS A 4 11.17 17.92 -14.56
N GLY A 5 12.37 17.47 -14.98
CA GLY A 5 12.78 16.10 -14.81
C GLY A 5 12.57 15.76 -13.33
N GLU A 6 11.85 14.68 -13.04
CA GLU A 6 11.69 14.22 -11.66
C GLU A 6 13.10 14.08 -11.09
N GLU A 7 13.40 14.93 -10.12
CA GLU A 7 14.65 14.86 -9.39
C GLU A 7 14.70 13.49 -8.71
N ILE A 8 15.69 12.70 -9.11
CA ILE A 8 15.79 11.29 -8.73
C ILE A 8 16.36 11.16 -7.31
N TYR A 9 17.05 12.20 -6.82
CA TYR A 9 17.70 12.23 -5.50
C TYR A 9 17.61 13.63 -4.89
N ASP A 10 17.74 13.69 -3.57
CA ASP A 10 17.77 14.96 -2.81
C ASP A 10 19.20 15.31 -2.39
N ALA A 11 20.01 14.30 -2.08
CA ALA A 11 21.42 14.52 -1.74
C ALA A 11 22.33 13.43 -2.34
N ILE A 12 23.55 13.81 -2.67
CA ILE A 12 24.60 12.92 -3.19
C ILE A 12 25.92 13.21 -2.49
N PHE A 13 26.63 12.16 -2.11
CA PHE A 13 27.96 12.23 -1.51
C PHE A 13 28.90 11.30 -2.26
N LEU A 14 30.13 11.78 -2.47
CA LEU A 14 31.25 10.98 -2.94
C LEU A 14 32.28 10.87 -1.81
N VAL A 15 32.57 9.65 -1.40
CA VAL A 15 33.41 9.32 -0.27
C VAL A 15 34.69 8.66 -0.81
N ASP A 16 35.84 9.09 -0.31
CA ASP A 16 37.12 8.54 -0.68
C ASP A 16 37.46 7.23 0.04
N GLU A 17 38.67 6.76 -0.16
CA GLU A 17 39.21 5.54 0.41
C GLU A 17 39.43 5.59 1.92
N GLN A 18 39.56 6.80 2.45
CA GLN A 18 39.76 7.09 3.86
C GLN A 18 38.44 7.31 4.60
N GLY A 19 37.30 7.30 3.87
CA GLY A 19 35.97 7.58 4.43
C GLY A 19 35.71 9.09 4.57
N GLN A 20 36.42 9.93 3.82
CA GLN A 20 36.18 11.37 3.82
C GLN A 20 35.29 11.76 2.66
N THR A 21 34.35 12.68 2.88
CA THR A 21 33.58 13.27 1.82
C THR A 21 34.42 14.15 0.94
N ILE A 22 34.58 13.81 -0.33
CA ILE A 22 35.29 14.60 -1.33
C ILE A 22 34.34 15.44 -2.21
N TYR A 23 33.06 15.10 -2.21
CA TYR A 23 32.03 15.86 -2.89
C TYR A 23 30.69 15.62 -2.18
N ALA A 24 29.95 16.68 -1.97
CA ALA A 24 28.57 16.62 -1.49
C ALA A 24 27.74 17.66 -2.24
N SER A 25 26.50 17.31 -2.58
CA SER A 25 25.56 18.21 -3.21
C SER A 25 24.13 17.84 -2.81
N GLU A 26 23.33 18.87 -2.56
CA GLU A 26 21.90 18.77 -2.34
C GLU A 26 21.18 19.46 -3.49
N VAL A 27 20.07 18.90 -3.95
CA VAL A 27 19.36 19.41 -5.14
C VAL A 27 18.75 20.78 -4.87
N HIS A 28 18.23 20.99 -3.67
CA HIS A 28 17.55 22.25 -3.33
C HIS A 28 18.51 23.35 -2.83
N ASP A 29 19.63 22.96 -2.26
CA ASP A 29 20.68 23.89 -1.83
C ASP A 29 22.08 23.29 -2.04
N PRO A 30 22.58 23.32 -3.29
CA PRO A 30 23.84 22.65 -3.64
C PRO A 30 25.06 23.23 -2.91
N PHE A 31 24.95 24.41 -2.30
CA PHE A 31 26.04 25.05 -1.57
C PHE A 31 26.06 24.69 -0.08
N ASN A 32 24.94 24.23 0.47
CA ASN A 32 24.83 23.93 1.90
C ASN A 32 25.69 22.72 2.33
N LEU A 33 25.92 21.77 1.44
CA LEU A 33 26.64 20.53 1.74
C LEU A 33 28.13 20.53 1.36
N LEU A 34 28.68 21.62 0.81
CA LEU A 34 30.05 21.66 0.27
C LEU A 34 31.12 21.24 1.25
N ASN A 35 30.90 21.41 2.56
CA ASN A 35 31.85 21.05 3.62
C ASN A 35 31.30 20.01 4.59
N LEU A 36 30.13 19.44 4.32
CA LEU A 36 29.49 18.49 5.21
C LEU A 36 30.06 17.09 4.98
N GLN A 37 30.38 16.43 6.07
CA GLN A 37 30.75 15.02 6.02
C GLN A 37 29.43 14.19 5.95
N TYR A 38 29.48 13.08 5.23
CA TYR A 38 28.31 12.22 5.09
C TYR A 38 27.83 11.66 6.43
N ASP A 39 28.73 11.45 7.38
CA ASP A 39 28.41 10.95 8.73
C ASP A 39 27.83 12.01 9.67
N ASP A 40 27.93 13.30 9.33
CA ASP A 40 27.19 14.38 9.99
C ASP A 40 25.76 14.52 9.43
N TYR A 41 25.56 14.15 8.17
CA TYR A 41 24.25 14.23 7.51
C TYR A 41 23.38 13.01 7.79
N PHE A 42 23.98 11.84 7.82
CA PHE A 42 23.29 10.58 8.11
C PHE A 42 23.55 10.14 9.56
N SER A 43 22.59 9.39 10.09
CA SER A 43 22.79 8.70 11.37
C SER A 43 23.90 7.63 11.28
N SER A 44 24.31 7.10 12.44
CA SER A 44 25.41 6.12 12.53
C SER A 44 25.21 4.86 11.68
N GLU A 45 23.96 4.56 11.33
CA GLU A 45 23.58 3.40 10.52
C GLU A 45 24.14 3.44 9.10
N ILE A 46 24.58 4.62 8.62
CA ILE A 46 25.25 4.75 7.30
C ILE A 46 26.52 3.92 7.25
N ARG A 47 27.24 3.79 8.37
CA ARG A 47 28.46 2.99 8.44
C ARG A 47 28.17 1.51 8.21
N SER A 48 27.15 0.99 8.87
CA SER A 48 26.69 -0.39 8.67
C SER A 48 26.31 -0.66 7.20
N LEU A 49 25.65 0.31 6.56
CA LEU A 49 25.34 0.21 5.13
C LEU A 49 26.60 0.18 4.27
N LEU A 50 27.57 1.06 4.55
CA LEU A 50 28.83 1.14 3.80
C LEU A 50 29.75 -0.07 4.04
N ASP A 51 29.71 -0.66 5.23
CA ASP A 51 30.48 -1.86 5.60
C ASP A 51 29.88 -3.13 4.95
N SER A 52 28.59 -3.11 4.62
CA SER A 52 27.94 -4.19 3.87
C SER A 52 28.37 -4.23 2.39
N LEU A 53 28.98 -3.15 1.88
CA LEU A 53 29.47 -3.10 0.51
C LEU A 53 30.77 -3.92 0.39
N PRO A 54 30.90 -4.77 -0.64
CA PRO A 54 32.14 -5.52 -0.85
C PRO A 54 33.30 -4.57 -1.13
N GLU A 55 34.46 -4.89 -0.59
CA GLU A 55 35.71 -4.22 -0.94
C GLU A 55 36.19 -4.55 -2.37
N ASP A 56 35.53 -5.51 -3.00
CA ASP A 56 35.90 -6.07 -4.28
C ASP A 56 35.41 -5.18 -5.44
N ARG A 57 36.35 -4.75 -6.29
CA ARG A 57 36.14 -3.81 -7.41
C ARG A 57 35.43 -4.45 -8.64
N VAL A 58 35.25 -5.76 -8.61
CA VAL A 58 34.87 -6.53 -9.81
C VAL A 58 33.35 -6.59 -9.99
N ALA A 59 32.56 -6.40 -8.95
CA ALA A 59 31.11 -6.50 -9.02
C ALA A 59 30.47 -5.12 -8.77
N PHE A 60 29.59 -4.72 -9.68
CA PHE A 60 28.67 -3.60 -9.45
C PHE A 60 27.72 -4.00 -8.33
N LYS A 61 28.08 -3.65 -7.10
CA LYS A 61 27.23 -3.94 -5.94
C LYS A 61 26.82 -2.64 -5.29
N TYR A 62 25.57 -2.61 -4.93
CA TYR A 62 24.97 -1.51 -4.17
C TYR A 62 24.28 -2.06 -2.93
N ALA A 63 24.20 -1.27 -1.90
CA ALA A 63 23.39 -1.51 -0.73
C ALA A 63 22.36 -0.41 -0.61
N THR A 64 21.17 -0.75 -0.14
CA THR A 64 20.08 0.21 0.07
C THR A 64 19.54 0.04 1.47
N GLY A 65 19.27 1.14 2.14
CA GLY A 65 18.69 1.15 3.47
C GLY A 65 17.80 2.36 3.68
N ILE A 66 17.05 2.34 4.76
CA ILE A 66 16.28 3.47 5.24
C ILE A 66 16.97 3.95 6.49
N MET A 67 17.22 5.25 6.62
CA MET A 67 17.88 5.83 7.79
C MET A 67 17.46 7.27 8.04
N ARG A 68 17.87 7.81 9.16
CA ARG A 68 17.72 9.23 9.44
C ARG A 68 18.75 10.01 8.64
N ALA A 69 18.30 11.13 8.05
CA ALA A 69 19.15 12.05 7.30
C ALA A 69 18.67 13.47 7.58
N GLY A 70 19.53 14.33 8.08
CA GLY A 70 19.12 15.65 8.57
C GLY A 70 17.97 15.53 9.56
N ASP A 71 16.89 16.31 9.33
CA ASP A 71 15.69 16.32 10.18
C ASP A 71 14.65 15.27 9.79
N GLY A 72 14.93 14.40 8.83
CA GLY A 72 13.96 13.49 8.24
C GLY A 72 14.39 12.04 8.15
N VAL A 73 13.67 11.31 7.32
CA VAL A 73 13.95 9.91 6.96
C VAL A 73 14.21 9.85 5.47
N ALA A 74 15.28 9.16 5.09
CA ALA A 74 15.65 8.98 3.69
C ALA A 74 15.78 7.51 3.31
N VAL A 75 15.51 7.21 2.05
CA VAL A 75 16.02 6.01 1.38
C VAL A 75 17.40 6.33 0.87
N VAL A 76 18.37 5.56 1.29
CA VAL A 76 19.78 5.76 0.95
C VAL A 76 20.27 4.56 0.17
N SER A 77 20.94 4.82 -0.95
CA SER A 77 21.62 3.82 -1.74
C SER A 77 23.11 4.15 -1.78
N ALA A 78 23.93 3.17 -1.50
CA ALA A 78 25.39 3.30 -1.59
C ALA A 78 25.95 2.29 -2.58
N ALA A 79 26.90 2.71 -3.38
CA ALA A 79 27.56 1.89 -4.40
C ALA A 79 29.07 2.14 -4.42
N VAL A 80 29.79 1.09 -4.76
CA VAL A 80 31.22 1.18 -5.02
C VAL A 80 31.44 1.70 -6.45
N ILE A 81 32.26 2.73 -6.60
CA ILE A 81 32.69 3.20 -7.92
C ILE A 81 33.82 2.31 -8.40
N ALA A 82 33.51 1.40 -9.31
CA ALA A 82 34.55 0.60 -9.96
C ALA A 82 35.37 1.44 -10.94
N HIS A 83 36.68 1.33 -10.87
CA HIS A 83 37.52 1.86 -11.92
C HIS A 83 37.38 1.04 -13.22
N ASN A 84 37.38 1.73 -14.34
CA ASN A 84 37.36 1.06 -15.64
C ASN A 84 38.53 0.08 -15.74
N GLN A 85 38.26 -1.20 -15.97
CA GLN A 85 39.26 -2.27 -16.04
C GLN A 85 40.29 -2.11 -17.16
N THR A 86 40.16 -1.09 -18.01
CA THR A 86 41.08 -0.75 -19.10
C THR A 86 42.27 0.07 -18.67
N SER A 87 42.40 0.47 -17.39
CA SER A 87 43.59 1.16 -16.91
C SER A 87 44.75 0.16 -16.77
N PRO A 88 45.90 0.36 -17.45
CA PRO A 88 47.04 -0.53 -17.36
C PRO A 88 47.77 -0.45 -15.99
N TYR A 89 47.34 0.44 -15.12
CA TYR A 89 47.90 0.60 -13.77
C TYR A 89 46.90 -0.03 -12.77
N PRO A 90 47.30 -1.11 -12.10
CA PRO A 90 46.52 -1.63 -10.97
C PRO A 90 46.52 -0.59 -9.86
N ASP A 91 45.44 0.17 -9.74
CA ASP A 91 45.31 1.14 -8.66
C ASP A 91 45.06 0.32 -7.38
N SER A 92 46.11 0.30 -6.50
CA SER A 92 46.07 -0.39 -5.21
C SER A 92 45.20 0.31 -4.17
N ARG A 93 44.57 1.41 -4.55
CA ARG A 93 43.75 2.22 -3.65
C ARG A 93 42.38 1.57 -3.43
N LYS A 94 41.84 1.75 -2.23
CA LYS A 94 40.44 1.32 -1.94
C LYS A 94 39.47 2.03 -2.88
N PRO A 95 38.35 1.42 -3.21
CA PRO A 95 37.36 2.03 -4.11
C PRO A 95 36.65 3.21 -3.43
N LYS A 96 36.37 4.23 -4.23
CA LYS A 96 35.47 5.32 -3.81
C LYS A 96 34.06 4.84 -3.71
N LYS A 97 33.29 5.44 -2.81
CA LYS A 97 31.88 5.09 -2.60
C LYS A 97 30.96 6.26 -2.97
N LEU A 98 29.92 5.98 -3.69
CA LEU A 98 28.86 6.94 -4.03
C LEU A 98 27.68 6.66 -3.11
N ILE A 99 27.18 7.70 -2.44
CA ILE A 99 25.97 7.64 -1.61
C ILE A 99 24.94 8.56 -2.23
N ILE A 100 23.76 8.06 -2.45
CA ILE A 100 22.61 8.81 -2.98
C ILE A 100 21.49 8.69 -1.96
N ALA A 101 20.88 9.81 -1.60
CA ALA A 101 19.77 9.85 -0.67
C ALA A 101 18.54 10.48 -1.31
N ARG A 102 17.37 9.91 -1.01
CA ARG A 102 16.08 10.47 -1.33
C ARG A 102 15.23 10.58 -0.08
N MET A 103 14.86 11.81 0.28
CA MET A 103 14.05 12.08 1.46
C MET A 103 12.63 11.56 1.29
N LEU A 104 12.12 10.88 2.29
CA LEU A 104 10.71 10.49 2.37
C LEU A 104 9.85 11.69 2.79
N GLY A 105 9.98 12.77 2.02
CA GLY A 105 9.23 14.01 2.24
C GLY A 105 7.77 13.91 1.79
N PRO A 106 6.94 14.93 2.12
CA PRO A 106 5.51 14.95 1.81
C PRO A 106 5.22 14.79 0.31
N ALA A 107 6.06 15.36 -0.57
CA ALA A 107 5.89 15.27 -2.02
C ALA A 107 6.06 13.84 -2.53
N LEU A 108 7.12 13.14 -2.09
CA LEU A 108 7.36 11.74 -2.44
C LEU A 108 6.26 10.82 -1.87
N LEU A 109 5.84 11.04 -0.62
CA LEU A 109 4.76 10.27 0.00
C LEU A 109 3.44 10.46 -0.75
N ALA A 110 3.12 11.69 -1.20
CA ALA A 110 1.94 11.96 -2.01
C ALA A 110 2.00 11.27 -3.38
N ASP A 111 3.18 11.18 -4.00
CA ASP A 111 3.36 10.47 -5.26
C ASP A 111 3.20 8.95 -5.09
N ILE A 112 3.82 8.37 -4.06
CA ILE A 112 3.66 6.97 -3.68
C ILE A 112 2.19 6.67 -3.37
N SER A 113 1.52 7.52 -2.59
CA SER A 113 0.11 7.44 -2.24
C SER A 113 -0.76 7.34 -3.49
N ARG A 114 -0.54 8.24 -4.46
CA ARG A 114 -1.25 8.25 -5.74
C ARG A 114 -0.99 7.00 -6.58
N LYS A 115 0.27 6.58 -6.70
CA LYS A 115 0.67 5.39 -7.50
C LYS A 115 0.13 4.08 -6.93
N LEU A 116 0.05 3.99 -5.60
CA LEU A 116 -0.43 2.78 -4.91
C LEU A 116 -1.92 2.83 -4.55
N GLY A 117 -2.61 3.94 -4.80
CA GLY A 117 -4.01 4.11 -4.41
C GLY A 117 -4.23 4.10 -2.89
N LEU A 118 -3.23 4.58 -2.14
CA LEU A 118 -3.31 4.70 -0.69
C LEU A 118 -3.79 6.10 -0.31
N ASP A 119 -4.74 6.21 0.61
CA ASP A 119 -5.16 7.51 1.12
C ASP A 119 -4.29 7.92 2.30
N ASP A 120 -3.85 9.19 2.24
CA ASP A 120 -3.23 9.86 3.39
C ASP A 120 -1.99 9.13 3.95
N LEU A 121 -1.07 8.77 3.05
CA LEU A 121 0.20 8.15 3.42
C LEU A 121 1.07 9.13 4.21
N ARG A 122 1.45 8.77 5.43
CA ARG A 122 2.22 9.62 6.35
C ARG A 122 3.33 8.84 7.01
N LEU A 123 4.40 9.56 7.40
CA LEU A 123 5.40 9.06 8.32
C LEU A 123 5.01 9.44 9.75
N GLY A 124 4.88 8.45 10.62
CA GLY A 124 4.69 8.60 12.06
C GLY A 124 6.02 8.60 12.80
N ARG A 125 6.11 9.38 13.88
CA ARG A 125 7.28 9.33 14.77
C ARG A 125 7.14 8.17 15.75
N GLY A 126 8.11 7.25 15.76
CA GLY A 126 8.23 6.23 16.81
C GLY A 126 7.48 4.92 16.55
N GLN A 127 7.18 4.19 17.61
CA GLN A 127 6.69 2.82 17.63
C GLN A 127 5.59 2.52 16.60
N ALA A 128 5.66 1.31 16.05
CA ALA A 128 4.69 0.82 15.08
C ALA A 128 3.26 1.06 15.57
N ALA A 129 2.55 1.96 14.93
CA ALA A 129 1.11 2.05 15.09
C ALA A 129 0.53 0.69 14.66
N ALA A 130 -0.51 0.21 15.34
CA ALA A 130 -1.14 -1.09 15.07
C ALA A 130 -1.56 -1.28 13.59
N ASP A 131 -1.65 -0.18 12.85
CA ASP A 131 -2.10 -0.11 11.46
C ASP A 131 -1.04 0.44 10.48
N GLY A 132 0.26 0.32 10.78
CA GLY A 132 1.34 0.83 9.95
C GLY A 132 2.41 -0.20 9.63
N ILE A 133 3.30 0.15 8.71
CA ILE A 133 4.53 -0.60 8.40
C ILE A 133 5.70 0.11 9.07
N ALA A 134 6.43 -0.62 9.92
CA ALA A 134 7.66 -0.13 10.52
C ALA A 134 8.75 0.00 9.44
N LEU A 135 9.40 1.15 9.38
CA LEU A 135 10.58 1.38 8.58
C LEU A 135 11.79 1.10 9.45
N LEU A 136 12.56 0.10 9.04
CA LEU A 136 13.70 -0.38 9.80
C LEU A 136 15.00 0.20 9.22
N SER A 137 15.93 0.54 10.10
CA SER A 137 17.31 0.83 9.74
C SER A 137 18.03 -0.42 9.22
N PRO A 138 19.23 -0.30 8.62
CA PRO A 138 20.08 -1.43 8.30
C PRO A 138 20.41 -2.31 9.50
N ASP A 139 20.42 -1.74 10.70
CA ASP A 139 20.68 -2.44 11.98
C ASP A 139 19.42 -3.06 12.60
N GLY A 140 18.24 -2.90 11.96
CA GLY A 140 16.96 -3.47 12.40
C GLY A 140 16.20 -2.61 13.41
N GLU A 141 16.65 -1.41 13.73
CA GLU A 141 15.92 -0.48 14.59
C GLU A 141 14.75 0.19 13.87
N VAL A 142 13.66 0.44 14.57
CA VAL A 142 12.50 1.17 14.02
C VAL A 142 12.84 2.66 13.98
N ILE A 143 13.02 3.20 12.79
CA ILE A 143 13.29 4.63 12.56
C ILE A 143 12.00 5.44 12.54
N SER A 144 11.00 4.90 11.87
CA SER A 144 9.72 5.56 11.62
C SER A 144 8.65 4.52 11.33
N THR A 145 7.41 4.94 11.28
CA THR A 145 6.30 4.09 10.87
C THR A 145 5.56 4.74 9.72
N MET A 146 5.36 4.01 8.64
CA MET A 146 4.55 4.45 7.52
C MET A 146 3.10 4.05 7.77
N THR A 147 2.22 5.02 7.86
CA THR A 147 0.78 4.82 8.09
C THR A 147 -0.02 5.41 6.94
N TRP A 148 -1.15 4.79 6.62
CA TRP A 148 -2.10 5.29 5.64
C TRP A 148 -3.52 5.05 6.11
N ASN A 149 -4.43 5.83 5.60
CA ASN A 149 -5.84 5.61 5.86
C ASN A 149 -6.28 4.38 5.08
N ARG A 150 -6.55 3.29 5.79
CA ARG A 150 -7.15 2.11 5.16
C ARG A 150 -8.54 2.49 4.71
N LEU A 151 -8.72 2.75 3.42
CA LEU A 151 -10.03 2.75 2.82
C LEU A 151 -10.70 1.44 3.21
N ARG A 152 -11.66 1.50 4.11
CA ARG A 152 -12.55 0.38 4.41
C ARG A 152 -13.49 0.19 3.21
N THR A 153 -12.90 -0.11 2.04
CA THR A 153 -13.62 -0.32 0.78
C THR A 153 -14.73 -1.34 0.96
N GLY A 154 -14.47 -2.37 1.80
CA GLY A 154 -15.50 -3.34 2.17
C GLY A 154 -16.64 -2.73 3.00
N ALA A 155 -16.39 -1.76 3.87
CA ALA A 155 -17.44 -1.10 4.65
C ALA A 155 -18.26 -0.13 3.79
N LEU A 156 -17.61 0.62 2.89
CA LEU A 156 -18.29 1.50 1.93
C LEU A 156 -19.10 0.71 0.89
N LEU A 157 -18.55 -0.39 0.37
CA LEU A 157 -19.28 -1.31 -0.49
C LEU A 157 -20.45 -1.94 0.26
N LYS A 158 -20.23 -2.41 1.48
CA LYS A 158 -21.30 -3.01 2.31
C LYS A 158 -22.42 -2.01 2.59
N ALA A 159 -22.11 -0.74 2.87
CA ALA A 159 -23.13 0.30 3.07
C ALA A 159 -23.89 0.60 1.77
N LYS A 160 -23.20 0.74 0.63
CA LYS A 160 -23.86 0.99 -0.67
C LYS A 160 -24.71 -0.18 -1.15
N PHE A 161 -24.31 -1.42 -0.89
CA PHE A 161 -25.06 -2.59 -1.32
C PHE A 161 -26.12 -3.04 -0.31
N ALA A 162 -26.06 -2.59 0.95
CA ALA A 162 -27.05 -2.94 1.97
C ALA A 162 -28.47 -2.56 1.52
N ASP A 163 -28.67 -1.36 1.00
CA ASP A 163 -29.98 -0.88 0.53
C ASP A 163 -30.52 -1.71 -0.64
N ILE A 164 -29.64 -2.09 -1.57
CA ILE A 164 -30.00 -2.92 -2.73
C ILE A 164 -30.40 -4.33 -2.26
N ILE A 165 -29.64 -4.91 -1.33
CA ILE A 165 -29.90 -6.24 -0.77
C ILE A 165 -31.26 -6.23 -0.04
N TRP A 166 -31.52 -5.22 0.78
CA TRP A 166 -32.80 -5.08 1.47
C TRP A 166 -33.98 -4.89 0.50
N PHE A 167 -33.78 -4.12 -0.57
CA PHE A 167 -34.79 -3.94 -1.60
C PHE A 167 -35.10 -5.26 -2.32
N VAL A 168 -34.13 -6.02 -2.75
CA VAL A 168 -34.29 -7.32 -3.41
C VAL A 168 -34.96 -8.33 -2.47
N LEU A 169 -34.54 -8.36 -1.20
CA LEU A 169 -35.13 -9.24 -0.20
C LEU A 169 -36.58 -8.91 0.06
N SER A 170 -36.95 -7.63 0.15
CA SER A 170 -38.35 -7.18 0.31
C SER A 170 -39.19 -7.55 -0.89
N LEU A 171 -38.68 -7.35 -2.10
CA LEU A 171 -39.38 -7.72 -3.33
C LEU A 171 -39.64 -9.24 -3.38
N PHE A 172 -38.67 -10.05 -2.99
CA PHE A 172 -38.78 -11.49 -2.90
C PHE A 172 -39.90 -11.90 -1.92
N HIS A 173 -39.95 -11.30 -0.75
CA HIS A 173 -41.05 -11.58 0.23
C HIS A 173 -42.42 -11.20 -0.27
N ILE A 174 -42.54 -10.09 -1.01
CA ILE A 174 -43.82 -9.68 -1.62
C ILE A 174 -44.25 -10.72 -2.64
N VAL A 175 -43.35 -11.18 -3.52
CA VAL A 175 -43.66 -12.17 -4.55
C VAL A 175 -44.06 -13.50 -3.92
N VAL A 176 -43.30 -13.98 -2.94
CA VAL A 176 -43.64 -15.23 -2.22
C VAL A 176 -44.96 -15.10 -1.49
N GLY A 177 -45.23 -13.99 -0.79
CA GLY A 177 -46.50 -13.72 -0.12
C GLY A 177 -47.67 -13.72 -1.09
N TYR A 178 -47.51 -13.11 -2.26
CA TYR A 178 -48.51 -13.11 -3.31
C TYR A 178 -48.81 -14.52 -3.83
N LEU A 179 -47.80 -15.33 -4.11
CA LEU A 179 -47.96 -16.71 -4.55
C LEU A 179 -48.67 -17.57 -3.51
N VAL A 180 -48.33 -17.43 -2.24
CA VAL A 180 -49.00 -18.12 -1.13
C VAL A 180 -50.46 -17.69 -1.05
N PHE A 181 -50.76 -16.39 -1.17
CA PHE A 181 -52.10 -15.87 -1.14
C PHE A 181 -52.97 -16.42 -2.30
N VAL A 182 -52.44 -16.40 -3.53
CA VAL A 182 -53.15 -16.95 -4.71
C VAL A 182 -53.38 -18.46 -4.56
N SER A 183 -52.40 -19.20 -4.09
CA SER A 183 -52.49 -20.63 -3.84
C SER A 183 -53.58 -20.95 -2.78
N TRP A 184 -53.59 -20.20 -1.70
CA TRP A 184 -54.58 -20.36 -0.63
C TRP A 184 -56.01 -20.04 -1.10
N ARG A 185 -56.16 -18.97 -1.90
CA ARG A 185 -57.45 -18.60 -2.49
C ARG A 185 -57.98 -19.71 -3.44
N SER A 186 -57.12 -20.22 -4.32
CA SER A 186 -57.46 -21.31 -5.25
C SER A 186 -57.84 -22.58 -4.49
N PHE A 187 -57.15 -22.91 -3.42
CA PHE A 187 -57.49 -24.04 -2.57
C PHE A 187 -58.84 -23.89 -1.91
N ARG A 188 -59.19 -22.72 -1.46
CA ARG A 188 -60.48 -22.42 -0.82
C ARG A 188 -61.68 -22.55 -1.81
N GLU A 189 -61.47 -22.01 -3.02
CA GLU A 189 -62.54 -22.14 -4.09
C GLU A 189 -62.75 -23.58 -4.49
N THR A 190 -61.72 -24.41 -4.53
CA THR A 190 -61.81 -25.84 -4.85
C THR A 190 -62.53 -26.63 -3.76
N HIS A 191 -62.30 -26.30 -2.49
CA HIS A 191 -62.99 -26.94 -1.37
C HIS A 191 -64.42 -26.58 -1.30
N GLU A 192 -64.84 -25.33 -1.54
CA GLU A 192 -66.22 -24.89 -1.57
C GLU A 192 -67.03 -25.54 -2.75
N GLY A 193 -66.33 -25.75 -3.88
CA GLY A 193 -66.93 -26.45 -5.03
C GLY A 193 -67.25 -27.93 -4.74
N ARG A 194 -66.35 -28.63 -4.05
CA ARG A 194 -66.49 -30.03 -3.67
C ARG A 194 -67.60 -30.22 -2.65
N THR A 195 -67.80 -29.37 -1.68
CA THR A 195 -68.87 -29.46 -0.68
C THR A 195 -70.25 -29.18 -1.29
N LYS A 196 -70.33 -28.29 -2.29
CA LYS A 196 -71.56 -28.06 -3.03
C LYS A 196 -71.94 -29.24 -3.92
N ALA A 197 -70.98 -29.89 -4.60
CA ALA A 197 -71.23 -31.06 -5.43
C ALA A 197 -71.77 -32.25 -4.61
N LEU A 198 -71.12 -32.55 -3.47
CA LEU A 198 -71.57 -33.62 -2.58
C LEU A 198 -73.00 -33.40 -2.05
N ARG A 199 -73.37 -32.18 -1.73
CA ARG A 199 -74.71 -31.83 -1.25
C ARG A 199 -75.77 -31.95 -2.34
N SER A 200 -75.36 -31.71 -3.62
CA SER A 200 -76.28 -31.89 -4.78
C SER A 200 -76.56 -33.37 -5.10
N GLU A 201 -75.53 -34.24 -4.90
CA GLU A 201 -75.69 -35.69 -5.09
C GLU A 201 -76.57 -36.31 -3.99
N GLU A 202 -76.44 -35.84 -2.75
CA GLU A 202 -77.30 -36.31 -1.63
C GLU A 202 -78.78 -35.98 -1.85
N HIS A 203 -79.09 -34.79 -2.36
CA HIS A 203 -80.51 -34.38 -2.69
C HIS A 203 -81.10 -35.16 -3.89
N THR A 204 -80.23 -35.58 -4.84
CA THR A 204 -80.75 -36.36 -5.98
C THR A 204 -81.01 -37.81 -5.60
N SER A 205 -80.29 -38.38 -4.65
CA SER A 205 -80.52 -39.74 -4.16
C SER A 205 -81.75 -39.87 -3.26
N GLU A 206 -82.12 -38.81 -2.52
CA GLU A 206 -83.40 -38.81 -1.74
C GLU A 206 -84.63 -38.74 -2.60
N LEU A 207 -84.57 -38.17 -3.80
CA LEU A 207 -85.68 -38.11 -4.73
C LEU A 207 -85.92 -39.39 -5.57
N GLN A 208 -84.99 -40.35 -5.49
CA GLN A 208 -85.09 -41.63 -6.23
C GLN A 208 -85.43 -42.84 -5.36
N SER A 209 -85.81 -42.65 -4.10
CA SER A 209 -86.37 -43.76 -3.28
C SER A 209 -87.89 -43.84 -3.49
N PRO A 210 -88.41 -45.02 -3.96
CA PRO A 210 -89.83 -45.23 -4.17
C PRO A 210 -90.67 -45.29 -2.90
#